data_4ed68eaa8a80f3566342fb0249b8363a
#
_entry.id   4ed68eaa8a80f3566342fb0249b8363a
#
_cell.length_a   1.000
_cell.length_b   1.000
_cell.length_c   1.000
_cell.angle_alpha   90.00
_cell.angle_beta   90.00
_cell.angle_gamma   90.00
#
_symmetry.space_group_name_H-M   'P 1'
#
loop_
_entity.id
_entity.type
_entity.pdbx_description
1 polymer ?
#
loop_
_entity_poly.entity_id
_entity_poly.type
_entity_poly.pdbx_seq_one_letter_code
_entity_poly.pdbx_strand_id
1 'polypeptide(L)'
;MFEYFDIFNKERGTAASNEMFKFFDRGNNTLVLRPDMTPAIARCVAKYFREETEQMRFCYTAQTFVSTGQYKGKLQEVTQVGAELFMDDSSDADAEMLALTIECLLESGLKEFQIEVGHADLFRAL
;
A
#
# COMPACT_ATOMS: atom_id res chain seq x y z
N MET A 1 1.50 7.30 -11.57
CA MET A 1 2.93 7.20 -11.20
C MET A 1 3.30 8.23 -10.13
N PHE A 2 2.88 9.48 -10.22
CA PHE A 2 3.15 10.53 -9.25
C PHE A 2 1.86 11.03 -8.58
N GLU A 3 2.01 11.58 -7.39
CA GLU A 3 0.96 12.07 -6.52
C GLU A 3 1.37 13.38 -5.85
N TYR A 4 0.41 14.12 -5.30
CA TYR A 4 0.73 15.27 -4.46
C TYR A 4 1.38 14.81 -3.16
N PHE A 5 2.47 15.48 -2.76
CA PHE A 5 3.22 15.15 -1.55
C PHE A 5 2.35 15.15 -0.29
N ASP A 6 1.39 16.05 -0.19
CA ASP A 6 0.51 16.18 0.97
C ASP A 6 -0.33 14.94 1.27
N ILE A 7 -0.52 14.06 0.27
CA ILE A 7 -1.24 12.79 0.46
C ILE A 7 -0.45 11.86 1.41
N PHE A 8 0.87 11.90 1.32
CA PHE A 8 1.76 11.03 2.10
C PHE A 8 2.36 11.71 3.34
N ASN A 9 2.32 13.05 3.41
CA ASN A 9 2.98 13.82 4.47
C ASN A 9 2.20 13.83 5.81
N LYS A 10 0.94 13.41 5.83
CA LYS A 10 0.07 13.45 7.02
C LYS A 10 0.18 12.17 7.87
N GLU A 11 1.38 11.77 8.24
CA GLU A 11 1.69 10.67 9.19
C GLU A 11 1.04 9.30 8.88
N ARG A 12 0.46 9.13 7.70
CA ARG A 12 -0.28 7.92 7.31
C ARG A 12 0.36 7.16 6.16
N GLY A 13 1.55 7.57 5.75
CA GLY A 13 2.24 6.92 4.63
C GLY A 13 3.21 5.84 5.10
N THR A 14 3.39 4.82 4.30
CA THR A 14 4.32 3.71 4.52
C THR A 14 5.80 4.11 4.35
N ALA A 15 6.07 5.27 3.73
CA ALA A 15 7.42 5.78 3.51
C ALA A 15 7.65 7.11 4.25
N ALA A 16 8.81 7.23 4.89
CA ALA A 16 9.21 8.48 5.52
C ALA A 16 9.41 9.59 4.46
N SER A 17 9.15 10.84 4.83
CA SER A 17 9.25 12.00 3.92
C SER A 17 10.61 12.15 3.24
N ASN A 18 11.71 11.73 3.88
CA ASN A 18 13.07 11.74 3.35
C ASN A 18 13.37 10.56 2.40
N GLU A 19 12.47 9.58 2.31
CA GLU A 19 12.56 8.42 1.43
C GLU A 19 11.72 8.58 0.16
N MET A 20 11.12 9.74 -0.06
CA MET A 20 10.30 10.02 -1.24
C MET A 20 11.09 10.80 -2.29
N PHE A 21 10.95 10.41 -3.55
CA PHE A 21 11.42 11.20 -4.69
C PHE A 21 10.47 12.36 -4.92
N LYS A 22 10.94 13.58 -4.68
CA LYS A 22 10.17 14.83 -4.78
C LYS A 22 10.57 15.63 -6.01
N PHE A 23 9.59 16.26 -6.63
CA PHE A 23 9.77 17.18 -7.74
C PHE A 23 8.63 18.22 -7.75
N PHE A 24 8.69 19.19 -8.64
CA PHE A 24 7.72 20.27 -8.72
C PHE A 24 7.01 20.25 -10.07
N ASP A 25 5.71 20.53 -10.05
CA ASP A 25 4.96 20.79 -11.27
C ASP A 25 5.13 22.27 -11.72
N ARG A 26 4.50 22.64 -12.84
CA ARG A 26 4.54 24.03 -13.36
C ARG A 26 3.85 25.04 -12.43
N GLY A 27 2.96 24.60 -11.57
CA GLY A 27 2.28 25.40 -10.55
C GLY A 27 3.04 25.50 -9.23
N ASN A 28 4.28 24.98 -9.19
CA ASN A 28 5.12 24.91 -7.98
C ASN A 28 4.53 24.05 -6.85
N ASN A 29 3.64 23.11 -7.19
CA ASN A 29 3.17 22.11 -6.22
C ASN A 29 4.21 21.02 -6.07
N THR A 30 4.44 20.55 -4.83
CA THR A 30 5.33 19.43 -4.58
C THR A 30 4.62 18.12 -4.93
N LEU A 31 5.22 17.39 -5.85
CA LEU A 31 4.82 16.05 -6.27
C LEU A 31 5.83 15.02 -5.77
N VAL A 32 5.40 13.77 -5.67
CA VAL A 32 6.26 12.62 -5.35
C VAL A 32 6.01 11.49 -6.33
N LEU A 33 7.03 10.69 -6.62
CA LEU A 33 6.81 9.36 -7.15
C LEU A 33 6.16 8.52 -6.03
N ARG A 34 5.06 7.85 -6.35
CA ARG A 34 4.28 7.11 -5.33
C ARG A 34 5.12 6.04 -4.65
N PRO A 35 5.24 6.08 -3.32
CA PRO A 35 5.94 5.03 -2.56
C PRO A 35 5.05 3.82 -2.30
N ASP A 36 3.73 3.95 -2.46
CA ASP A 36 2.72 2.95 -2.17
C ASP A 36 1.47 3.15 -3.05
N MET A 37 0.74 2.08 -3.32
CA MET A 37 -0.48 2.10 -4.12
C MET A 37 -1.75 2.24 -3.28
N THR A 38 -1.77 1.75 -2.05
CA THR A 38 -2.95 1.76 -1.17
C THR A 38 -3.63 3.13 -1.06
N PRO A 39 -2.91 4.27 -0.87
CA PRO A 39 -3.54 5.58 -0.82
C PRO A 39 -4.24 5.99 -2.13
N ALA A 40 -3.69 5.58 -3.28
CA ALA A 40 -4.29 5.88 -4.59
C ALA A 40 -5.59 5.10 -4.79
N ILE A 41 -5.63 3.83 -4.37
CA ILE A 41 -6.83 2.98 -4.45
C ILE A 41 -7.89 3.48 -3.46
N ALA A 42 -7.51 3.78 -2.21
CA ALA A 42 -8.42 4.33 -1.22
C ALA A 42 -9.09 5.62 -1.71
N ARG A 43 -8.31 6.52 -2.36
CA ARG A 43 -8.86 7.74 -2.97
C ARG A 43 -9.79 7.43 -4.14
N CYS A 44 -9.47 6.43 -4.97
CA CYS A 44 -10.33 5.98 -6.05
C CYS A 44 -11.68 5.52 -5.50
N VAL A 45 -11.68 4.68 -4.48
CA VAL A 45 -12.89 4.20 -3.80
C VAL A 45 -13.68 5.37 -3.22
N ALA A 46 -13.03 6.24 -2.45
CA ALA A 46 -13.69 7.40 -1.84
C ALA A 46 -14.30 8.38 -2.87
N LYS A 47 -13.75 8.43 -4.08
CA LYS A 47 -14.21 9.35 -5.12
C LYS A 47 -15.31 8.75 -6.00
N TYR A 48 -15.15 7.49 -6.41
CA TYR A 48 -15.99 6.89 -7.45
C TYR A 48 -16.98 5.86 -6.93
N PHE A 49 -16.75 5.34 -5.71
CA PHE A 49 -17.56 4.28 -5.10
C PHE A 49 -18.11 4.69 -3.73
N ARG A 50 -18.30 5.99 -3.53
CA ARG A 50 -18.71 6.55 -2.25
C ARG A 50 -20.08 6.07 -1.78
N GLU A 51 -20.98 5.79 -2.70
CA GLU A 51 -22.37 5.37 -2.43
C GLU A 51 -22.50 3.83 -2.33
N GLU A 52 -21.41 3.10 -2.61
CA GLU A 52 -21.41 1.64 -2.49
C GLU A 52 -21.38 1.24 -1.02
N THR A 53 -22.19 0.24 -0.69
CA THR A 53 -22.30 -0.33 0.66
C THR A 53 -21.89 -1.79 0.72
N GLU A 54 -21.71 -2.43 -0.44
CA GLU A 54 -21.29 -3.82 -0.54
C GLU A 54 -19.78 -3.93 -0.52
N GLN A 55 -19.28 -5.10 -0.14
CA GLN A 55 -17.86 -5.42 -0.16
C GLN A 55 -17.26 -5.22 -1.55
N MET A 56 -16.13 -4.53 -1.59
CA MET A 56 -15.38 -4.32 -2.83
C MET A 56 -13.98 -4.91 -2.72
N ARG A 57 -13.58 -5.64 -3.75
CA ARG A 57 -12.26 -6.24 -3.87
C ARG A 57 -11.53 -5.67 -5.06
N PHE A 58 -10.36 -5.11 -4.80
CA PHE A 58 -9.48 -4.57 -5.84
C PHE A 58 -8.15 -5.32 -5.81
N CYS A 59 -7.57 -5.52 -6.98
CA CYS A 59 -6.18 -5.93 -7.11
C CYS A 59 -5.44 -4.96 -8.02
N TYR A 60 -4.14 -4.88 -7.84
CA TYR A 60 -3.29 -4.01 -8.65
C TYR A 60 -1.93 -4.62 -8.92
N THR A 61 -1.33 -4.17 -10.01
CA THR A 61 0.09 -4.32 -10.29
C THR A 61 0.63 -2.95 -10.67
N ALA A 62 1.61 -2.45 -9.94
CA ALA A 62 2.13 -1.10 -10.15
C ALA A 62 3.57 -0.93 -9.68
N GLN A 63 4.29 0.01 -10.30
CA GLN A 63 5.59 0.45 -9.81
C GLN A 63 5.42 1.38 -8.62
N THR A 64 6.23 1.15 -7.59
CA THR A 64 6.42 1.99 -6.42
C THR A 64 7.87 2.43 -6.32
N PHE A 65 8.10 3.58 -5.69
CA PHE A 65 9.41 4.24 -5.70
C PHE A 65 9.79 4.69 -4.29
N VAL A 66 10.90 4.16 -3.78
CA VAL A 66 11.42 4.53 -2.46
C VAL A 66 12.90 4.88 -2.59
N SER A 67 13.25 6.10 -2.18
CA SER A 67 14.64 6.54 -2.12
C SER A 67 15.32 5.92 -0.92
N THR A 68 15.88 4.74 -1.10
CA THR A 68 16.78 4.16 -0.10
C THR A 68 18.13 4.88 -0.18
N GLY A 69 18.67 5.31 0.96
CA GLY A 69 19.91 6.10 1.01
C GLY A 69 21.05 5.53 0.16
N GLN A 70 21.92 6.41 -0.32
CA GLN A 70 23.00 6.11 -1.26
C GLN A 70 23.81 4.86 -0.84
N TYR A 71 24.18 4.04 -1.83
CA TYR A 71 25.07 2.89 -1.69
C TYR A 71 24.55 1.66 -0.92
N LYS A 72 23.23 1.53 -0.71
CA LYS A 72 22.68 0.34 -0.03
C LYS A 72 22.36 -0.84 -0.95
N GLY A 73 22.61 -0.73 -2.26
CA GLY A 73 22.35 -1.81 -3.25
C GLY A 73 20.87 -2.22 -3.36
N LYS A 74 19.95 -1.43 -2.80
CA LYS A 74 18.51 -1.70 -2.88
C LYS A 74 17.91 -1.07 -4.13
N LEU A 75 16.97 -1.76 -4.76
CA LEU A 75 16.18 -1.21 -5.84
C LEU A 75 15.35 -0.04 -5.33
N GLN A 76 15.33 1.05 -6.10
CA GLN A 76 14.55 2.25 -5.80
C GLN A 76 13.18 2.23 -6.49
N GLU A 77 13.04 1.40 -7.51
CA GLU A 77 11.79 1.08 -8.18
C GLU A 77 11.50 -0.40 -8.01
N VAL A 78 10.29 -0.72 -7.56
CA VAL A 78 9.82 -2.09 -7.35
C VAL A 78 8.44 -2.24 -7.97
N THR A 79 8.21 -3.33 -8.70
CA THR A 79 6.86 -3.71 -9.11
C THR A 79 6.17 -4.38 -7.92
N GLN A 80 5.09 -3.76 -7.47
CA GLN A 80 4.26 -4.23 -6.38
C GLN A 80 2.98 -4.83 -6.93
N VAL A 81 2.60 -5.99 -6.42
CA VAL A 81 1.27 -6.60 -6.60
C VAL A 81 0.57 -6.52 -5.26
N GLY A 82 -0.69 -6.15 -5.26
CA GLY A 82 -1.46 -6.05 -4.03
C GLY A 82 -2.95 -6.25 -4.24
N ALA A 83 -3.64 -6.47 -3.15
CA ALA A 83 -5.09 -6.55 -3.08
C ALA A 83 -5.60 -5.69 -1.93
N GLU A 84 -6.78 -5.12 -2.11
CA GLU A 84 -7.45 -4.26 -1.14
C GLU A 84 -8.90 -4.70 -1.02
N LEU A 85 -9.38 -4.88 0.20
CA LEU A 85 -10.77 -5.17 0.52
C LEU A 85 -11.37 -3.98 1.26
N PHE A 86 -12.53 -3.51 0.81
CA PHE A 86 -13.24 -2.38 1.40
C PHE A 86 -14.65 -2.78 1.83
N MET A 87 -15.21 -2.04 2.76
CA MET A 87 -16.58 -2.17 3.29
C MET A 87 -16.84 -3.47 4.07
N ASP A 88 -15.77 -4.05 4.66
CA ASP A 88 -15.88 -5.16 5.59
C ASP A 88 -14.77 -5.06 6.63
N ASP A 89 -15.13 -5.01 7.92
CA ASP A 89 -14.23 -4.95 9.07
C ASP A 89 -14.31 -6.24 9.92
N SER A 90 -14.86 -7.31 9.34
CA SER A 90 -14.99 -8.59 10.02
C SER A 90 -13.67 -9.38 10.05
N SER A 91 -13.58 -10.30 11.01
CA SER A 91 -12.47 -11.26 11.06
C SER A 91 -12.42 -12.20 9.86
N ASP A 92 -13.55 -12.40 9.18
CA ASP A 92 -13.63 -13.21 7.96
C ASP A 92 -12.95 -12.49 6.79
N ALA A 93 -13.09 -11.14 6.72
CA ALA A 93 -12.37 -10.32 5.75
C ALA A 93 -10.85 -10.38 5.98
N ASP A 94 -10.38 -10.30 7.21
CA ASP A 94 -8.97 -10.46 7.55
C ASP A 94 -8.45 -11.86 7.17
N ALA A 95 -9.24 -12.91 7.44
CA ALA A 95 -8.91 -14.28 7.07
C ALA A 95 -8.85 -14.46 5.55
N GLU A 96 -9.76 -13.86 4.78
CA GLU A 96 -9.76 -13.87 3.32
C GLU A 96 -8.46 -13.26 2.78
N MET A 97 -8.05 -12.09 3.30
CA MET A 97 -6.84 -11.39 2.84
C MET A 97 -5.56 -12.16 3.19
N LEU A 98 -5.51 -12.84 4.34
CA LEU A 98 -4.41 -13.72 4.70
C LEU A 98 -4.36 -14.96 3.79
N ALA A 99 -5.49 -15.61 3.54
CA ALA A 99 -5.58 -16.76 2.65
C ALA A 99 -5.14 -16.39 1.22
N LEU A 100 -5.64 -15.28 0.69
CA LEU A 100 -5.23 -14.76 -0.63
C LEU A 100 -3.72 -14.54 -0.70
N THR A 101 -3.12 -13.94 0.33
CA THR A 101 -1.68 -13.71 0.39
C THR A 101 -0.90 -15.02 0.33
N ILE A 102 -1.34 -16.02 1.12
CA ILE A 102 -0.71 -17.36 1.15
C ILE A 102 -0.82 -18.03 -0.23
N GLU A 103 -2.00 -18.01 -0.84
CA GLU A 103 -2.20 -18.60 -2.17
C GLU A 103 -1.33 -17.93 -3.23
N CYS A 104 -1.25 -16.60 -3.24
CA CYS A 104 -0.38 -15.86 -4.16
C CYS A 104 1.10 -16.24 -4.01
N LEU A 105 1.57 -16.43 -2.77
CA LEU A 105 2.95 -16.85 -2.51
C LEU A 105 3.21 -18.29 -2.99
N LEU A 106 2.28 -19.21 -2.75
CA LEU A 106 2.37 -20.60 -3.23
C LEU A 106 2.36 -20.68 -4.77
N GLU A 107 1.45 -19.95 -5.42
CA GLU A 107 1.36 -19.89 -6.89
C GLU A 107 2.59 -19.22 -7.52
N SER A 108 3.26 -18.31 -6.80
CA SER A 108 4.55 -17.75 -7.25
C SER A 108 5.72 -18.75 -7.20
N GLY A 109 5.49 -19.94 -6.66
CA GLY A 109 6.47 -21.01 -6.55
C GLY A 109 7.25 -21.04 -5.22
N LEU A 110 6.91 -20.18 -4.26
CA LEU A 110 7.48 -20.25 -2.91
C LEU A 110 6.91 -21.46 -2.17
N LYS A 111 7.80 -22.30 -1.64
CA LYS A 111 7.42 -23.53 -0.93
C LYS A 111 7.58 -23.43 0.58
N GLU A 112 8.50 -22.58 1.02
CA GLU A 112 8.83 -22.39 2.44
C GLU A 112 8.82 -20.89 2.73
N PHE A 113 7.90 -20.46 3.58
CA PHE A 113 7.77 -19.07 4.05
C PHE A 113 7.03 -19.05 5.38
N GLN A 114 7.13 -17.94 6.07
CA GLN A 114 6.43 -17.67 7.33
C GLN A 114 5.58 -16.43 7.17
N ILE A 115 4.34 -16.47 7.65
CA ILE A 115 3.47 -15.30 7.76
C ILE A 115 3.48 -14.84 9.22
N GLU A 116 3.84 -13.57 9.44
CA GLU A 116 3.77 -12.93 10.74
C GLU A 116 2.55 -12.02 10.77
N VAL A 117 1.65 -12.24 11.73
CA VAL A 117 0.43 -11.46 11.89
C VAL A 117 0.53 -10.64 13.17
N GLY A 118 0.35 -9.33 13.07
CA GLY A 118 0.32 -8.43 14.21
C GLY A 118 -1.03 -7.73 14.33
N HIS A 119 -1.51 -7.55 15.56
CA HIS A 119 -2.74 -6.82 15.86
C HIS A 119 -2.47 -5.78 16.95
N ALA A 120 -2.78 -4.51 16.65
CA ALA A 120 -2.45 -3.39 17.55
C ALA A 120 -3.17 -3.49 18.92
N ASP A 121 -4.39 -4.03 18.94
CA ASP A 121 -5.17 -4.13 20.18
C ASP A 121 -4.63 -5.22 21.12
N LEU A 122 -3.89 -6.21 20.59
CA LEU A 122 -3.18 -7.18 21.42
C LEU A 122 -2.20 -6.48 22.36
N PHE A 123 -1.47 -5.49 21.86
CA PHE A 123 -0.51 -4.71 22.66
C PHE A 123 -1.17 -3.67 23.57
N ARG A 124 -2.38 -3.24 23.26
CA ARG A 124 -3.14 -2.32 24.13
C ARG A 124 -3.81 -3.02 25.30
N ALA A 125 -4.03 -4.34 25.17
CA ALA A 125 -4.65 -5.17 26.20
C ALA A 125 -3.65 -5.76 27.21
N LEU A 126 -2.34 -5.63 26.96
CA LEU A 126 -1.23 -6.01 27.84
C LEU A 126 -0.77 -4.83 28.70
#